data_cbdc14346c557da8aee1108580f98a12
#
_entry.id   cbdc14346c557da8aee1108580f98a12
#
_cell.length_a   1.000
_cell.length_b   1.000
_cell.length_c   1.000
_cell.angle_alpha   90.00
_cell.angle_beta   90.00
_cell.angle_gamma   90.00
#
_symmetry.space_group_name_H-M   'P 1'
#
loop_
_entity.id
_entity.type
_entity.pdbx_description
1 polymer ?
#
loop_
_entity_poly.entity_id
_entity_poly.type
_entity_poly.pdbx_seq_one_letter_code
_entity_poly.pdbx_strand_id
1 'polypeptide(L)'
;MDALFLIDTDDASYPSDDAMETLGDIVTRTRAVGGVLIFASTKADLVDTPDEELSIFVPDEEDLVLRSESPDVFEGVDDLAAGLHDLSVDRIIIAGADATVGVPSAGAGGAAADPTAADPAPTDPAAQDDGDADDSASSANAPGAVYASAMAALVCNFDVIVLSDSTADPDGKLVTWSDAAERAGAMVKKTADTWLRM
;
A
#
# COMPACT_ATOMS: atom_id res chain seq x y z
N MET A 1 -10.09 10.63 15.49
CA MET A 1 -10.98 10.56 14.30
C MET A 1 -10.44 9.55 13.32
N ASP A 2 -11.29 8.96 12.47
CA ASP A 2 -10.85 7.98 11.46
C ASP A 2 -10.64 8.66 10.10
N ALA A 3 -9.60 8.23 9.37
CA ALA A 3 -9.44 8.53 7.95
C ALA A 3 -9.61 7.25 7.12
N LEU A 4 -10.34 7.34 6.03
CA LEU A 4 -10.37 6.31 4.99
C LEU A 4 -9.39 6.69 3.89
N PHE A 5 -8.40 5.85 3.65
CA PHE A 5 -7.31 6.09 2.73
C PHE A 5 -7.37 5.09 1.57
N LEU A 6 -7.68 5.59 0.39
CA LEU A 6 -7.84 4.82 -0.82
C LEU A 6 -6.65 5.05 -1.75
N ILE A 7 -5.95 3.97 -2.12
CA ILE A 7 -4.75 4.04 -2.94
C ILE A 7 -4.99 3.34 -4.27
N ASP A 8 -4.66 4.03 -5.37
CA ASP A 8 -4.73 3.51 -6.74
C ASP A 8 -6.07 2.85 -7.05
N THR A 9 -7.17 3.52 -6.73
CA THR A 9 -8.53 3.05 -6.97
C THR A 9 -9.10 3.55 -8.31
N ASP A 10 -8.25 3.82 -9.29
CA ASP A 10 -8.65 4.12 -10.66
C ASP A 10 -9.17 2.85 -11.37
N ASP A 11 -9.95 3.05 -12.42
CA ASP A 11 -10.61 1.97 -13.18
C ASP A 11 -9.63 0.95 -13.78
N ALA A 12 -8.42 1.39 -14.13
CA ALA A 12 -7.39 0.51 -14.68
C ALA A 12 -6.67 -0.35 -13.65
N SER A 13 -6.57 0.13 -12.40
CA SER A 13 -5.79 -0.51 -11.32
C SER A 13 -6.61 -1.40 -10.42
N TYR A 14 -7.90 -1.15 -10.34
CA TYR A 14 -8.79 -1.78 -9.38
C TYR A 14 -9.81 -2.69 -10.08
N PRO A 15 -9.42 -3.91 -10.46
CA PRO A 15 -10.16 -4.73 -11.42
C PRO A 15 -11.33 -5.52 -10.82
N SER A 16 -11.59 -5.44 -9.52
CA SER A 16 -12.59 -6.28 -8.85
C SER A 16 -13.92 -5.53 -8.64
N ASP A 17 -14.97 -5.89 -9.38
CA ASP A 17 -16.31 -5.33 -9.23
C ASP A 17 -16.88 -5.52 -7.82
N ASP A 18 -16.69 -6.70 -7.21
CA ASP A 18 -17.18 -7.00 -5.86
C ASP A 18 -16.46 -6.14 -4.81
N ALA A 19 -15.16 -5.92 -4.97
CA ALA A 19 -14.39 -5.07 -4.07
C ALA A 19 -14.75 -3.60 -4.26
N MET A 20 -15.05 -3.16 -5.48
CA MET A 20 -15.56 -1.80 -5.77
C MET A 20 -16.89 -1.54 -5.07
N GLU A 21 -17.85 -2.47 -5.13
CA GLU A 21 -19.14 -2.32 -4.46
C GLU A 21 -18.96 -2.22 -2.94
N THR A 22 -18.14 -3.11 -2.37
CA THR A 22 -17.83 -3.11 -0.93
C THR A 22 -17.14 -1.82 -0.52
N LEU A 23 -16.21 -1.31 -1.33
CA LEU A 23 -15.51 -0.06 -1.08
C LEU A 23 -16.45 1.15 -1.16
N GLY A 24 -17.40 1.14 -2.09
CA GLY A 24 -18.43 2.19 -2.23
C GLY A 24 -19.27 2.36 -0.97
N ASP A 25 -19.58 1.27 -0.28
CA ASP A 25 -20.33 1.31 0.99
C ASP A 25 -19.55 2.04 2.09
N ILE A 26 -18.23 1.77 2.22
CA ILE A 26 -17.44 2.43 3.27
C ILE A 26 -17.13 3.90 2.91
N VAL A 27 -16.94 4.22 1.63
CA VAL A 27 -16.82 5.62 1.15
C VAL A 27 -18.07 6.43 1.55
N THR A 28 -19.24 5.89 1.24
CA THR A 28 -20.51 6.53 1.58
C THR A 28 -20.68 6.71 3.09
N ARG A 29 -20.32 5.70 3.87
CA ARG A 29 -20.38 5.78 5.35
C ARG A 29 -19.37 6.79 5.90
N THR A 30 -18.16 6.86 5.34
CA THR A 30 -17.15 7.83 5.78
C THR A 30 -17.62 9.24 5.58
N ARG A 31 -18.19 9.57 4.41
CA ARG A 31 -18.79 10.88 4.14
C ARG A 31 -19.97 11.18 5.06
N ALA A 32 -20.83 10.20 5.31
CA ALA A 32 -21.99 10.37 6.15
C ALA A 32 -21.66 10.68 7.62
N VAL A 33 -20.53 10.21 8.13
CA VAL A 33 -20.08 10.48 9.50
C VAL A 33 -19.12 11.66 9.61
N GLY A 34 -18.76 12.30 8.49
CA GLY A 34 -17.79 13.40 8.46
C GLY A 34 -16.36 12.93 8.77
N GLY A 35 -16.01 11.69 8.41
CA GLY A 35 -14.65 11.18 8.46
C GLY A 35 -13.79 11.79 7.35
N VAL A 36 -12.47 11.76 7.54
CA VAL A 36 -11.52 12.21 6.50
C VAL A 36 -11.45 11.15 5.41
N LEU A 37 -11.70 11.55 4.17
CA LEU A 37 -11.55 10.69 3.00
C LEU A 37 -10.37 11.15 2.17
N ILE A 38 -9.47 10.22 1.83
CA ILE A 38 -8.22 10.50 1.15
C ILE A 38 -8.12 9.58 -0.07
N PHE A 39 -7.95 10.18 -1.23
CA PHE A 39 -7.62 9.48 -2.48
C PHE A 39 -6.15 9.71 -2.79
N ALA A 40 -5.39 8.65 -2.97
CA ALA A 40 -4.00 8.75 -3.34
C ALA A 40 -3.71 7.96 -4.61
N SER A 41 -2.91 8.53 -5.49
CA SER A 41 -2.32 7.84 -6.63
C SER A 41 -0.81 7.75 -6.46
N THR A 42 -0.27 6.55 -6.69
CA THR A 42 1.17 6.30 -6.71
C THR A 42 1.71 6.10 -8.13
N LYS A 43 0.86 6.31 -9.13
CA LYS A 43 1.19 6.12 -10.54
C LYS A 43 1.72 7.38 -11.18
N ALA A 44 2.87 7.27 -11.82
CA ALA A 44 3.51 8.40 -12.50
C ALA A 44 2.70 8.96 -13.68
N ASP A 45 1.91 8.13 -14.34
CA ASP A 45 1.07 8.51 -15.48
C ASP A 45 -0.19 9.27 -15.06
N LEU A 46 -0.52 9.28 -13.78
CA LEU A 46 -1.68 9.98 -13.24
C LEU A 46 -1.35 11.40 -12.71
N VAL A 47 -0.11 11.86 -12.81
CA VAL A 47 0.31 13.18 -12.30
C VAL A 47 -0.47 14.32 -12.95
N ASP A 48 -0.73 14.22 -14.26
CA ASP A 48 -1.46 15.24 -15.03
C ASP A 48 -2.97 14.93 -15.19
N THR A 49 -3.45 13.86 -14.56
CA THR A 49 -4.85 13.45 -14.62
C THR A 49 -5.70 14.34 -13.70
N PRO A 50 -6.90 14.79 -14.14
CA PRO A 50 -7.83 15.50 -13.27
C PRO A 50 -8.19 14.67 -12.04
N ASP A 51 -8.42 15.34 -10.90
CA ASP A 51 -8.75 14.66 -9.63
C ASP A 51 -9.96 13.73 -9.73
N GLU A 52 -10.91 14.07 -10.58
CA GLU A 52 -12.13 13.31 -10.85
C GLU A 52 -11.87 11.93 -11.49
N GLU A 53 -10.72 11.77 -12.14
CA GLU A 53 -10.33 10.53 -12.83
C GLU A 53 -9.33 9.67 -12.03
N LEU A 54 -8.86 10.17 -10.88
CA LEU A 54 -7.89 9.44 -10.04
C LEU A 54 -8.49 8.27 -9.27
N SER A 55 -9.79 8.20 -9.20
CA SER A 55 -10.51 7.13 -8.51
C SER A 55 -11.83 6.83 -9.21
N ILE A 56 -12.27 5.58 -9.07
CA ILE A 56 -13.64 5.20 -9.46
C ILE A 56 -14.72 5.96 -8.67
N PHE A 57 -14.33 6.53 -7.52
CA PHE A 57 -15.17 7.40 -6.71
C PHE A 57 -14.76 8.85 -6.95
N VAL A 58 -15.66 9.66 -7.46
CA VAL A 58 -15.38 11.09 -7.69
C VAL A 58 -15.12 11.77 -6.34
N PRO A 59 -13.93 12.40 -6.14
CA PRO A 59 -13.65 13.16 -4.95
C PRO A 59 -14.57 14.37 -4.80
N ASP A 60 -14.98 14.67 -3.58
CA ASP A 60 -15.71 15.88 -3.24
C ASP A 60 -14.74 17.00 -2.80
N GLU A 61 -15.23 18.23 -2.68
CA GLU A 61 -14.40 19.39 -2.29
C GLU A 61 -13.76 19.26 -0.88
N GLU A 62 -14.33 18.41 -0.03
CA GLU A 62 -13.85 18.15 1.34
C GLU A 62 -12.87 16.96 1.39
N ASP A 63 -12.76 16.19 0.32
CA ASP A 63 -11.87 15.04 0.25
C ASP A 63 -10.43 15.48 -0.05
N LEU A 64 -9.45 14.74 0.47
CA LEU A 64 -8.05 14.97 0.16
C LEU A 64 -7.65 14.15 -1.07
N VAL A 65 -7.03 14.81 -2.04
CA VAL A 65 -6.49 14.15 -3.25
C VAL A 65 -4.98 14.31 -3.26
N LEU A 66 -4.27 13.18 -3.23
CA LEU A 66 -2.82 13.13 -3.10
C LEU A 66 -2.19 12.43 -4.30
N ARG A 67 -1.01 12.87 -4.68
CA ARG A 67 -0.17 12.24 -5.69
C ARG A 67 1.20 11.96 -5.08
N SER A 68 1.62 10.71 -5.15
CA SER A 68 2.89 10.26 -4.57
C SER A 68 3.79 9.72 -5.67
N GLU A 69 5.05 10.12 -5.65
CA GLU A 69 6.08 9.53 -6.53
C GLU A 69 6.67 8.22 -5.95
N SER A 70 6.30 7.90 -4.70
CA SER A 70 6.71 6.67 -4.02
C SER A 70 5.52 5.73 -3.83
N PRO A 71 5.70 4.41 -3.87
CA PRO A 71 4.68 3.46 -3.42
C PRO A 71 4.24 3.70 -1.97
N ASP A 72 5.14 4.18 -1.13
CA ASP A 72 4.79 4.68 0.20
C ASP A 72 4.30 6.13 0.09
N VAL A 73 3.00 6.33 0.27
CA VAL A 73 2.40 7.65 0.16
C VAL A 73 2.87 8.59 1.28
N PHE A 74 3.24 8.06 2.45
CA PHE A 74 3.79 8.88 3.55
C PHE A 74 5.21 9.35 3.28
N GLU A 75 5.95 8.63 2.44
CA GLU A 75 7.26 9.07 1.96
C GLU A 75 7.13 10.03 0.77
N GLY A 76 6.18 9.76 -0.13
CA GLY A 76 6.00 10.53 -1.36
C GLY A 76 5.26 11.85 -1.19
N VAL A 77 4.61 12.09 -0.06
CA VAL A 77 3.89 13.32 0.26
C VAL A 77 4.44 13.95 1.53
N ASP A 78 5.13 15.07 1.37
CA ASP A 78 5.75 15.79 2.47
C ASP A 78 4.71 16.17 3.56
N ASP A 79 5.09 16.00 4.82
CA ASP A 79 4.29 16.39 5.99
C ASP A 79 2.89 15.74 6.11
N LEU A 80 2.58 14.69 5.32
CA LEU A 80 1.27 14.02 5.34
C LEU A 80 0.88 13.55 6.75
N ALA A 81 1.79 12.88 7.44
CA ALA A 81 1.52 12.39 8.80
C ALA A 81 1.21 13.55 9.78
N ALA A 82 1.96 14.64 9.68
CA ALA A 82 1.73 15.83 10.52
C ALA A 82 0.37 16.46 10.21
N GLY A 83 0.02 16.61 8.93
CA GLY A 83 -1.28 17.14 8.51
C GLY A 83 -2.45 16.29 9.00
N LEU A 84 -2.33 14.96 8.96
CA LEU A 84 -3.37 14.07 9.48
C LEU A 84 -3.49 14.15 11.01
N HIS A 85 -2.39 14.29 11.74
CA HIS A 85 -2.44 14.53 13.19
C HIS A 85 -3.07 15.88 13.53
N ASP A 86 -2.81 16.92 12.75
CA ASP A 86 -3.45 18.22 12.91
C ASP A 86 -4.97 18.16 12.69
N LEU A 87 -5.43 17.29 11.79
CA LEU A 87 -6.84 16.96 11.60
C LEU A 87 -7.41 16.06 12.69
N SER A 88 -6.60 15.70 13.70
CA SER A 88 -6.98 14.78 14.78
C SER A 88 -7.32 13.37 14.30
N VAL A 89 -6.68 12.92 13.24
CA VAL A 89 -6.76 11.54 12.78
C VAL A 89 -5.87 10.68 13.69
N ASP A 90 -6.45 9.65 14.27
CA ASP A 90 -5.76 8.69 15.14
C ASP A 90 -5.67 7.32 14.48
N ARG A 91 -6.62 7.05 13.57
CA ARG A 91 -6.74 5.75 12.92
C ARG A 91 -6.92 5.91 11.42
N ILE A 92 -6.18 5.10 10.66
CA ILE A 92 -6.25 5.04 9.21
C ILE A 92 -6.83 3.69 8.80
N ILE A 93 -7.89 3.74 8.00
CA ILE A 93 -8.49 2.59 7.34
C ILE A 93 -8.02 2.64 5.88
N ILE A 94 -7.28 1.63 5.43
CA ILE A 94 -6.59 1.65 4.15
C ILE A 94 -7.10 0.54 3.24
N ALA A 95 -7.30 0.84 1.98
CA ALA A 95 -7.70 -0.09 0.92
C ALA A 95 -7.21 0.41 -0.44
N GLY A 96 -7.34 -0.42 -1.45
CA GLY A 96 -7.04 -0.06 -2.84
C GLY A 96 -6.32 -1.14 -3.62
N ALA A 97 -5.68 -0.77 -4.73
CA ALA A 97 -4.87 -1.69 -5.51
C ALA A 97 -3.49 -1.88 -4.88
N ASP A 98 -3.07 -3.12 -4.77
CA ASP A 98 -1.78 -3.48 -4.20
C ASP A 98 -1.06 -4.51 -5.07
N ALA A 99 0.06 -4.10 -5.62
CA ALA A 99 0.94 -4.95 -6.43
C ALA A 99 1.96 -5.74 -5.59
N THR A 100 1.74 -5.88 -4.27
CA THR A 100 2.68 -6.60 -3.39
C THR A 100 2.76 -8.07 -3.76
N VAL A 101 3.85 -8.46 -4.39
CA VAL A 101 4.15 -9.84 -4.73
C VAL A 101 5.23 -10.34 -3.77
N GLY A 102 4.91 -11.37 -2.98
CA GLY A 102 5.91 -12.11 -2.23
C GLY A 102 6.58 -11.33 -1.10
N VAL A 103 5.80 -10.67 -0.23
CA VAL A 103 6.35 -10.17 1.04
C VAL A 103 7.01 -11.34 1.77
N PRO A 104 8.33 -11.27 2.05
CA PRO A 104 9.01 -12.35 2.74
C PRO A 104 8.32 -12.61 4.07
N SER A 105 7.86 -13.82 4.28
CA SER A 105 7.37 -14.23 5.59
C SER A 105 8.51 -13.96 6.59
N ALA A 106 8.34 -13.02 7.50
CA ALA A 106 9.30 -12.69 8.54
C ALA A 106 9.40 -13.81 9.59
N GLY A 107 9.68 -15.03 9.13
CA GLY A 107 9.69 -16.24 9.95
C GLY A 107 10.76 -17.25 9.58
N ALA A 108 11.60 -16.96 8.59
CA ALA A 108 12.72 -17.85 8.23
C ALA A 108 14.08 -17.21 8.52
N GLY A 109 14.23 -16.57 9.67
CA GLY A 109 15.50 -16.04 10.16
C GLY A 109 15.97 -16.79 11.37
N GLY A 110 16.68 -17.89 11.19
CA GLY A 110 17.26 -18.61 12.31
C GLY A 110 17.91 -19.92 11.93
N ALA A 111 18.73 -19.93 10.91
CA ALA A 111 19.74 -20.97 10.77
C ALA A 111 21.10 -20.28 10.78
N ALA A 112 21.75 -20.37 11.94
CA ALA A 112 23.15 -20.02 12.11
C ALA A 112 23.98 -20.76 11.05
N ALA A 113 24.64 -20.03 10.20
CA ALA A 113 25.69 -20.57 9.34
C ALA A 113 26.92 -20.77 10.20
N ASP A 114 27.27 -22.00 10.36
CA ASP A 114 28.53 -22.47 10.94
C ASP A 114 29.72 -22.04 10.04
N PRO A 115 30.74 -21.33 10.56
CA PRO A 115 31.88 -20.92 9.77
C PRO A 115 33.01 -21.93 9.88
N THR A 116 33.02 -22.98 9.07
CA THR A 116 34.22 -23.80 8.91
C THR A 116 34.39 -24.35 7.50
N ALA A 117 35.56 -24.04 7.01
CA ALA A 117 36.33 -24.72 5.95
C ALA A 117 36.41 -24.02 4.61
N ALA A 118 37.52 -23.26 4.48
CA ALA A 118 38.74 -23.61 3.71
C ALA A 118 38.61 -23.45 2.19
N ASP A 119 39.15 -22.38 1.71
CA ASP A 119 40.44 -22.09 1.05
C ASP A 119 40.65 -22.63 -0.39
N PRO A 120 41.52 -22.02 -1.16
CA PRO A 120 41.20 -21.33 -2.41
C PRO A 120 41.89 -21.96 -3.62
N ALA A 121 41.54 -21.60 -4.80
CA ALA A 121 42.49 -21.54 -5.93
C ALA A 121 41.94 -20.68 -7.09
N PRO A 122 42.87 -20.03 -7.77
CA PRO A 122 42.60 -18.94 -8.69
C PRO A 122 42.55 -19.41 -10.15
N THR A 123 41.97 -18.56 -10.98
CA THR A 123 42.27 -18.41 -12.43
C THR A 123 41.05 -17.78 -13.09
N ASP A 124 41.11 -16.88 -13.89
CA ASP A 124 41.94 -16.01 -14.73
C ASP A 124 40.96 -15.14 -15.53
N PRO A 125 41.28 -13.94 -15.96
CA PRO A 125 40.34 -12.97 -16.49
C PRO A 125 40.21 -13.11 -18.01
N ALA A 126 39.03 -13.06 -18.54
CA ALA A 126 38.68 -12.48 -19.83
C ALA A 126 37.34 -13.00 -20.37
N ALA A 127 36.34 -12.18 -20.28
CA ALA A 127 35.37 -11.92 -21.34
C ALA A 127 34.42 -10.85 -20.85
N GLN A 128 34.60 -9.65 -21.35
CA GLN A 128 33.59 -8.63 -21.39
C GLN A 128 32.50 -9.18 -22.30
N ASP A 129 31.32 -9.34 -21.74
CA ASP A 129 30.11 -9.42 -22.50
C ASP A 129 29.17 -8.33 -21.93
N ASP A 130 29.01 -7.32 -22.78
CA ASP A 130 28.04 -6.24 -22.56
C ASP A 130 26.65 -6.86 -22.69
N GLY A 131 26.18 -7.45 -21.61
CA GLY A 131 24.81 -7.91 -21.46
C GLY A 131 23.99 -6.84 -20.77
N ASP A 132 23.09 -6.23 -21.53
CA ASP A 132 21.98 -5.44 -21.00
C ASP A 132 21.41 -6.15 -19.78
N ALA A 133 21.72 -5.65 -18.60
CA ALA A 133 21.12 -6.11 -17.37
C ALA A 133 19.65 -5.73 -17.44
N ASP A 134 18.86 -6.74 -17.73
CA ASP A 134 17.42 -6.75 -17.64
C ASP A 134 17.00 -6.24 -16.23
N ASP A 135 16.59 -4.99 -16.16
CA ASP A 135 16.14 -4.30 -14.96
C ASP A 135 14.81 -4.88 -14.42
N SER A 136 14.36 -5.98 -15.05
CA SER A 136 13.09 -6.65 -14.71
C SER A 136 13.16 -7.51 -13.45
N ALA A 137 14.36 -7.78 -12.89
CA ALA A 137 14.51 -8.67 -11.73
C ALA A 137 14.34 -7.94 -10.37
N SER A 138 14.35 -6.61 -10.35
CA SER A 138 14.25 -5.83 -9.10
C SER A 138 12.80 -5.58 -8.67
N SER A 139 11.83 -5.76 -9.56
CA SER A 139 10.42 -5.47 -9.29
C SER A 139 9.68 -6.60 -8.56
N ALA A 140 10.22 -7.80 -8.51
CA ALA A 140 9.51 -8.99 -8.01
C ALA A 140 9.34 -9.04 -6.47
N ASN A 141 9.97 -8.14 -5.70
CA ASN A 141 9.93 -8.12 -4.24
C ASN A 141 9.69 -6.73 -3.64
N ALA A 142 9.30 -5.74 -4.44
CA ALA A 142 8.95 -4.43 -3.92
C ALA A 142 7.57 -4.51 -3.25
N PRO A 143 7.38 -3.88 -2.08
CA PRO A 143 6.07 -3.79 -1.48
C PRO A 143 5.13 -2.96 -2.36
N GLY A 144 3.88 -3.37 -2.45
CA GLY A 144 2.85 -2.58 -3.11
C GLY A 144 2.44 -1.37 -2.28
N ALA A 145 1.71 -0.47 -2.90
CA ALA A 145 1.42 0.83 -2.33
C ALA A 145 0.57 0.76 -1.04
N VAL A 146 -0.42 -0.13 -0.98
CA VAL A 146 -1.25 -0.30 0.22
C VAL A 146 -0.42 -0.86 1.37
N TYR A 147 0.38 -1.89 1.13
CA TYR A 147 1.24 -2.47 2.16
C TYR A 147 2.29 -1.47 2.65
N ALA A 148 3.01 -0.81 1.74
CA ALA A 148 4.03 0.17 2.08
C ALA A 148 3.45 1.31 2.93
N SER A 149 2.36 1.91 2.49
CA SER A 149 1.70 3.01 3.20
C SER A 149 1.09 2.57 4.54
N ALA A 150 0.57 1.33 4.63
CA ALA A 150 0.09 0.79 5.91
C ALA A 150 1.22 0.64 6.93
N MET A 151 2.39 0.16 6.51
CA MET A 151 3.56 0.05 7.38
C MET A 151 4.09 1.42 7.81
N ALA A 152 4.14 2.38 6.89
CA ALA A 152 4.55 3.75 7.19
C ALA A 152 3.58 4.44 8.17
N ALA A 153 2.27 4.26 7.99
CA ALA A 153 1.28 4.78 8.92
C ALA A 153 1.47 4.25 10.35
N LEU A 154 1.81 2.96 10.52
CA LEU A 154 2.16 2.39 11.83
C LEU A 154 3.39 3.09 12.44
N VAL A 155 4.42 3.34 11.63
CA VAL A 155 5.64 4.06 12.07
C VAL A 155 5.31 5.50 12.47
N CYS A 156 4.35 6.12 11.79
CA CYS A 156 3.84 7.46 12.11
C CYS A 156 2.86 7.47 13.29
N ASN A 157 2.70 6.35 13.98
CA ASN A 157 1.91 6.21 15.21
C ASN A 157 0.39 6.32 15.00
N PHE A 158 -0.10 5.89 13.85
CA PHE A 158 -1.53 5.70 13.62
C PHE A 158 -1.95 4.26 13.95
N ASP A 159 -3.20 4.09 14.40
CA ASP A 159 -3.86 2.79 14.38
C ASP A 159 -4.21 2.45 12.91
N VAL A 160 -3.77 1.31 12.40
CA VAL A 160 -3.98 0.94 11.01
C VAL A 160 -4.92 -0.24 10.88
N ILE A 161 -5.94 -0.08 10.03
CA ILE A 161 -6.84 -1.15 9.60
C ILE A 161 -6.70 -1.32 8.09
N VAL A 162 -6.38 -2.53 7.64
CA VAL A 162 -6.40 -2.88 6.22
C VAL A 162 -7.70 -3.62 5.92
N LEU A 163 -8.40 -3.20 4.86
CA LEU A 163 -9.62 -3.84 4.41
C LEU A 163 -9.29 -4.99 3.46
N SER A 164 -9.38 -6.22 3.96
CA SER A 164 -8.98 -7.41 3.20
C SER A 164 -9.92 -7.76 2.04
N ASP A 165 -11.16 -7.33 2.10
CA ASP A 165 -12.17 -7.52 1.04
C ASP A 165 -12.26 -6.35 0.05
N SER A 166 -11.47 -5.31 0.26
CA SER A 166 -11.41 -4.10 -0.58
C SER A 166 -9.98 -3.73 -0.96
N THR A 167 -9.03 -4.65 -0.77
CA THR A 167 -7.64 -4.49 -1.21
C THR A 167 -7.29 -5.65 -2.13
N ALA A 168 -6.97 -5.36 -3.37
CA ALA A 168 -6.72 -6.36 -4.40
C ALA A 168 -5.36 -6.17 -5.06
N ASP A 169 -4.72 -7.26 -5.42
CA ASP A 169 -3.52 -7.27 -6.25
C ASP A 169 -3.87 -7.00 -7.74
N PRO A 170 -2.88 -6.81 -8.62
CA PRO A 170 -3.12 -6.57 -10.05
C PRO A 170 -3.86 -7.69 -10.75
N ASP A 171 -3.84 -8.91 -10.21
CA ASP A 171 -4.58 -10.06 -10.74
C ASP A 171 -6.02 -10.13 -10.20
N GLY A 172 -6.45 -9.16 -9.43
CA GLY A 172 -7.77 -9.10 -8.80
C GLY A 172 -7.94 -10.06 -7.62
N LYS A 173 -6.85 -10.59 -7.09
CA LYS A 173 -6.87 -11.40 -5.87
C LYS A 173 -6.84 -10.49 -4.65
N LEU A 174 -7.56 -10.89 -3.64
CA LEU A 174 -7.53 -10.20 -2.35
C LEU A 174 -6.15 -10.33 -1.70
N VAL A 175 -5.85 -9.38 -0.82
CA VAL A 175 -4.56 -9.28 -0.15
C VAL A 175 -4.07 -10.60 0.44
N THR A 176 -2.83 -10.97 0.15
CA THR A 176 -2.18 -12.20 0.59
C THR A 176 -1.18 -12.00 1.74
N TRP A 177 -0.84 -10.77 2.05
CA TRP A 177 0.14 -10.37 3.07
C TRP A 177 -0.48 -10.02 4.43
N SER A 178 -1.75 -10.38 4.64
CA SER A 178 -2.49 -10.07 5.88
C SER A 178 -1.75 -10.50 7.15
N ASP A 179 -1.20 -11.71 7.18
CA ASP A 179 -0.44 -12.22 8.33
C ASP A 179 0.83 -11.39 8.62
N ALA A 180 1.45 -10.81 7.59
CA ALA A 180 2.62 -9.96 7.75
C ALA A 180 2.22 -8.60 8.33
N ALA A 181 1.11 -8.03 7.86
CA ALA A 181 0.55 -6.78 8.37
C ALA A 181 0.13 -6.90 9.84
N GLU A 182 -0.54 -7.99 10.22
CA GLU A 182 -0.94 -8.25 11.60
C GLU A 182 0.26 -8.38 12.54
N ARG A 183 1.32 -9.07 12.10
CA ARG A 183 2.56 -9.16 12.87
C ARG A 183 3.27 -7.83 13.05
N ALA A 184 3.13 -6.92 12.10
CA ALA A 184 3.65 -5.56 12.19
C ALA A 184 2.81 -4.64 13.09
N GLY A 185 1.58 -5.03 13.43
CA GLY A 185 0.69 -4.29 14.31
C GLY A 185 -0.55 -3.70 13.64
N ALA A 186 -0.72 -3.89 12.32
CA ALA A 186 -1.96 -3.52 11.64
C ALA A 186 -3.08 -4.51 11.98
N MET A 187 -4.31 -4.03 11.92
CA MET A 187 -5.50 -4.89 11.99
C MET A 187 -5.97 -5.19 10.57
N VAL A 188 -6.17 -6.45 10.26
CA VAL A 188 -6.78 -6.84 8.97
C VAL A 188 -8.23 -7.21 9.20
N LYS A 189 -9.14 -6.50 8.55
CA LYS A 189 -10.58 -6.64 8.75
C LYS A 189 -11.33 -6.61 7.43
N LYS A 190 -12.54 -7.15 7.44
CA LYS A 190 -13.51 -6.91 6.37
C LYS A 190 -14.19 -5.56 6.54
N THR A 191 -14.62 -4.97 5.45
CA THR A 191 -15.35 -3.71 5.43
C THR A 191 -16.59 -3.73 6.33
N ALA A 192 -17.35 -4.84 6.32
CA ALA A 192 -18.52 -5.01 7.16
C ALA A 192 -18.22 -5.01 8.67
N ASP A 193 -17.01 -5.43 9.07
CA ASP A 193 -16.58 -5.50 10.47
C ASP A 193 -15.86 -4.22 10.94
N THR A 194 -15.75 -3.23 10.05
CA THR A 194 -15.04 -1.98 10.32
C THR A 194 -16.03 -0.88 10.69
N TRP A 195 -15.88 -0.34 11.91
CA TRP A 195 -16.67 0.77 12.41
C TRP A 195 -15.87 2.07 12.35
N LEU A 196 -16.48 3.09 11.76
CA LEU A 196 -15.91 4.44 11.71
C LEU A 196 -16.18 5.18 13.01
N ARG A 197 -15.16 5.86 13.53
CA ARG A 197 -15.23 6.73 14.72
C ARG A 197 -15.12 8.20 14.27
N MET A 198 -16.02 9.02 14.77
CA MET A 198 -15.93 10.47 14.61
C MET A 198 -14.96 11.08 15.60
#